data_c369e8445cdc054973abdf86b5f4b074
#
_entry.id   c369e8445cdc054973abdf86b5f4b074
#
_cell.length_a   1.000
_cell.length_b   1.000
_cell.length_c   1.000
_cell.angle_alpha   90.00
_cell.angle_beta   90.00
_cell.angle_gamma   90.00
#
_symmetry.space_group_name_H-M   'P 1'
#
loop_
_entity.id
_entity.type
_entity.pdbx_description
1 polymer ?
#
loop_
_entity_poly.entity_id
_entity_poly.type
_entity_poly.pdbx_seq_one_letter_code
_entity_poly.pdbx_strand_id
1 'polypeptide(L)'
;VAAAWRYQDVFDHADPHYIGDVGIGINPQLSDALINADLVMALGVRLGEVTTQHYSRFKVPMPDQQLVHIYPGAEELGRVYYPTLAIAALAPAFALALSDIAAPTVLPWAKETGRLHEEYLRWSTPGDASGEIDLASVVSELSDTVDDDAIICNGAGNNTCWLHRFFRFRDGGRQLASTSGSMGYGI
;
A
#
# COMPACT_ATOMS: atom_id res chain seq x y z
N VAL A 1 2.17 -7.76 2.58
CA VAL A 1 2.22 -6.80 1.46
C VAL A 1 1.50 -5.53 1.85
N ALA A 2 2.09 -4.35 1.56
CA ALA A 2 1.43 -3.06 1.69
C ALA A 2 1.33 -2.40 0.32
N ALA A 3 0.16 -1.82 0.00
CA ALA A 3 -0.07 -1.10 -1.24
C ALA A 3 0.47 0.34 -1.16
N ALA A 4 0.94 0.87 -2.27
CA ALA A 4 1.27 2.29 -2.35
C ALA A 4 -0.01 3.12 -2.54
N TRP A 5 0.00 4.35 -2.04
CA TRP A 5 -1.14 5.29 -1.97
C TRP A 5 -2.12 5.28 -3.16
N ARG A 6 -1.64 5.19 -4.39
CA ARG A 6 -2.50 5.30 -5.59
C ARG A 6 -2.74 3.96 -6.29
N TYR A 7 -2.39 2.86 -5.65
CA TYR A 7 -2.43 1.53 -6.24
C TYR A 7 -2.98 0.53 -5.22
N GLN A 8 -4.20 0.83 -4.72
CA GLN A 8 -4.87 -0.02 -3.73
C GLN A 8 -5.25 -1.39 -4.32
N ASP A 9 -5.47 -1.43 -5.62
CA ASP A 9 -5.91 -2.60 -6.38
C ASP A 9 -4.79 -3.57 -6.80
N VAL A 10 -3.54 -3.33 -6.38
CA VAL A 10 -2.41 -4.20 -6.77
C VAL A 10 -2.38 -5.53 -6.03
N PHE A 11 -3.17 -5.65 -4.98
CA PHE A 11 -3.20 -6.84 -4.14
C PHE A 11 -4.59 -7.02 -3.52
N ASP A 12 -5.08 -8.25 -3.43
CA ASP A 12 -6.37 -8.55 -2.81
C ASP A 12 -6.35 -8.22 -1.31
N HIS A 13 -7.24 -7.34 -0.87
CA HIS A 13 -7.32 -6.95 0.53
C HIS A 13 -7.86 -8.05 1.46
N ALA A 14 -8.47 -9.12 0.91
CA ALA A 14 -8.88 -10.29 1.66
C ALA A 14 -7.74 -11.28 1.91
N ASP A 15 -6.62 -11.16 1.18
CA ASP A 15 -5.47 -12.03 1.38
C ASP A 15 -4.82 -11.78 2.75
N PRO A 16 -4.53 -12.84 3.55
CA PRO A 16 -3.94 -12.69 4.88
C PRO A 16 -2.54 -12.07 4.91
N HIS A 17 -1.92 -11.86 3.76
CA HIS A 17 -0.65 -11.16 3.66
C HIS A 17 -0.81 -9.65 3.38
N TYR A 18 -2.03 -9.18 3.12
CA TYR A 18 -2.29 -7.75 2.99
C TYR A 18 -2.32 -7.08 4.36
N ILE A 19 -1.59 -5.98 4.51
CA ILE A 19 -1.42 -5.29 5.80
C ILE A 19 -1.79 -3.80 5.74
N GLY A 20 -2.41 -3.36 4.64
CA GLY A 20 -2.85 -1.98 4.46
C GLY A 20 -2.06 -1.23 3.40
N ASP A 21 -2.23 0.08 3.38
CA ASP A 21 -1.57 0.98 2.44
C ASP A 21 -0.60 1.94 3.10
N VAL A 22 0.37 2.38 2.31
CA VAL A 22 1.36 3.38 2.72
C VAL A 22 1.09 4.71 2.04
N GLY A 23 1.14 5.79 2.80
CA GLY A 23 0.88 7.14 2.30
C GLY A 23 0.12 7.99 3.32
N ILE A 24 -0.77 8.85 2.84
CA ILE A 24 -1.56 9.75 3.69
C ILE A 24 -2.60 8.92 4.46
N GLY A 25 -2.63 9.03 5.78
CA GLY A 25 -3.57 8.28 6.61
C GLY A 25 -3.16 6.84 6.91
N ILE A 26 -1.88 6.51 6.75
CA ILE A 26 -1.33 5.17 7.06
C ILE A 26 -1.73 4.71 8.47
N ASN A 27 -2.03 3.42 8.60
CA ASN A 27 -2.20 2.78 9.90
C ASN A 27 -0.93 2.96 10.75
N PRO A 28 -1.00 3.50 11.98
CA PRO A 28 0.16 3.69 12.85
C PRO A 28 0.97 2.40 13.09
N GLN A 29 0.30 1.25 13.23
CA GLN A 29 0.97 -0.03 13.43
C GLN A 29 1.76 -0.48 12.18
N LEU A 30 1.22 -0.24 10.98
CA LEU A 30 1.95 -0.47 9.74
C LEU A 30 3.14 0.50 9.62
N SER A 31 2.94 1.76 9.99
CA SER A 31 3.99 2.76 10.02
C SER A 31 5.18 2.33 10.90
N ASP A 32 4.89 1.86 12.12
CA ASP A 32 5.90 1.39 13.07
C ASP A 32 6.59 0.12 12.54
N ALA A 33 5.85 -0.79 11.92
CA ALA A 33 6.42 -1.99 11.30
C ALA A 33 7.40 -1.65 10.17
N LEU A 34 7.08 -0.65 9.33
CA LEU A 34 7.97 -0.18 8.26
C LEU A 34 9.27 0.43 8.80
N ILE A 35 9.17 1.24 9.86
CA ILE A 35 10.34 1.88 10.48
C ILE A 35 11.27 0.84 11.13
N ASN A 36 10.69 -0.21 11.71
CA ASN A 36 11.42 -1.25 12.44
C ASN A 36 11.75 -2.48 11.59
N ALA A 37 11.41 -2.48 10.29
CA ALA A 37 11.78 -3.57 9.40
C ALA A 37 13.30 -3.65 9.21
N ASP A 38 13.84 -4.84 9.12
CA ASP A 38 15.23 -5.08 8.75
C ASP A 38 15.44 -5.04 7.22
N LEU A 39 14.40 -5.38 6.46
CA LEU A 39 14.40 -5.33 4.99
C LEU A 39 13.08 -4.75 4.47
N VAL A 40 13.19 -3.85 3.49
CA VAL A 40 12.07 -3.31 2.72
C VAL A 40 12.29 -3.62 1.25
N MET A 41 11.33 -4.30 0.63
CA MET A 41 11.29 -4.51 -0.82
C MET A 41 10.27 -3.55 -1.44
N ALA A 42 10.74 -2.57 -2.19
CA ALA A 42 9.92 -1.61 -2.93
C ALA A 42 9.77 -2.09 -4.38
N LEU A 43 8.62 -2.67 -4.71
CA LEU A 43 8.34 -3.27 -6.02
C LEU A 43 7.44 -2.36 -6.86
N GLY A 44 7.97 -1.81 -7.95
CA GLY A 44 7.24 -0.98 -8.90
C GLY A 44 6.77 0.37 -8.34
N VAL A 45 7.23 0.76 -7.16
CA VAL A 45 6.81 1.97 -6.46
C VAL A 45 7.93 3.02 -6.46
N ARG A 46 7.57 4.28 -6.72
CA ARG A 46 8.46 5.41 -6.44
C ARG A 46 8.41 5.69 -4.94
N LEU A 47 9.57 5.74 -4.31
CA LEU A 47 9.70 6.13 -2.90
C LEU A 47 9.67 7.67 -2.78
N GLY A 48 8.57 8.26 -3.30
CA GLY A 48 8.34 9.69 -3.32
C GLY A 48 7.67 10.22 -2.05
N GLU A 49 7.40 11.51 -2.06
CA GLU A 49 6.90 12.28 -0.92
C GLU A 49 5.66 11.67 -0.25
N VAL A 50 4.63 11.30 -1.02
CA VAL A 50 3.39 10.74 -0.47
C VAL A 50 3.60 9.38 0.16
N THR A 51 4.28 8.47 -0.55
CA THR A 51 4.53 7.10 -0.11
C THR A 51 5.40 7.05 1.15
N THR A 52 6.35 7.99 1.28
CA THR A 52 7.31 8.02 2.40
C THR A 52 7.01 9.12 3.43
N GLN A 53 5.79 9.70 3.38
CA GLN A 53 5.35 10.78 4.26
C GLN A 53 6.40 11.92 4.36
N HIS A 54 6.55 12.65 3.28
CA HIS A 54 7.51 13.75 3.17
C HIS A 54 8.97 13.32 3.43
N TYR A 55 9.33 12.13 2.95
CA TYR A 55 10.68 11.55 3.12
C TYR A 55 11.09 11.33 4.58
N SER A 56 10.11 11.17 5.49
CA SER A 56 10.33 11.00 6.92
C SER A 56 10.35 9.53 7.40
N ARG A 57 9.92 8.58 6.54
CA ARG A 57 9.81 7.16 6.93
C ARG A 57 11.12 6.43 6.97
N PHE A 58 12.05 6.82 6.12
CA PHE A 58 13.39 6.24 6.06
C PHE A 58 14.42 7.36 6.12
N LYS A 59 15.59 7.06 6.64
CA LYS A 59 16.70 8.02 6.63
C LYS A 59 17.15 8.31 5.20
N VAL A 60 17.35 9.57 4.89
CA VAL A 60 17.86 10.02 3.60
C VAL A 60 19.34 10.38 3.75
N PRO A 61 20.21 9.95 2.85
CA PRO A 61 19.99 9.06 1.70
C PRO A 61 20.11 7.57 2.05
N MET A 62 20.52 7.21 3.26
CA MET A 62 20.83 5.85 3.71
C MET A 62 19.76 5.36 4.68
N PRO A 63 18.77 4.56 4.23
CA PRO A 63 17.84 3.89 5.14
C PRO A 63 18.57 3.00 6.16
N ASP A 64 18.03 2.88 7.38
CA ASP A 64 18.54 1.90 8.35
C ASP A 64 18.20 0.48 7.90
N GLN A 65 17.14 0.33 7.13
CA GLN A 65 16.68 -0.93 6.54
C GLN A 65 17.54 -1.32 5.34
N GLN A 66 17.71 -2.60 5.10
CA GLN A 66 18.13 -3.06 3.78
C GLN A 66 17.02 -2.75 2.78
N LEU A 67 17.34 -1.95 1.77
CA LEU A 67 16.37 -1.54 0.75
C LEU A 67 16.65 -2.28 -0.57
N VAL A 68 15.71 -3.13 -0.98
CA VAL A 68 15.66 -3.70 -2.33
C VAL A 68 14.67 -2.87 -3.13
N HIS A 69 15.15 -2.14 -4.14
CA HIS A 69 14.31 -1.26 -4.94
C HIS A 69 14.23 -1.74 -6.38
N ILE A 70 13.04 -2.14 -6.81
CA ILE A 70 12.73 -2.62 -8.15
C ILE A 70 11.86 -1.57 -8.83
N TYR A 71 12.37 -0.96 -9.90
CA TYR A 71 11.65 0.05 -10.67
C TYR A 71 12.08 0.03 -12.14
N PRO A 72 11.17 0.28 -13.13
CA PRO A 72 11.53 0.19 -14.54
C PRO A 72 12.49 1.28 -15.01
N GLY A 73 12.39 2.48 -14.47
CA GLY A 73 13.29 3.59 -14.81
C GLY A 73 14.53 3.59 -13.93
N ALA A 74 15.67 3.27 -14.50
CA ALA A 74 16.94 3.18 -13.77
C ALA A 74 17.34 4.53 -13.11
N GLU A 75 16.89 5.65 -13.67
CA GLU A 75 17.11 7.02 -13.17
C GLU A 75 16.39 7.31 -11.84
N GLU A 76 15.39 6.51 -11.48
CA GLU A 76 14.69 6.64 -10.20
C GLU A 76 15.43 5.89 -9.07
N LEU A 77 16.18 4.85 -9.42
CA LEU A 77 16.89 4.02 -8.47
C LEU A 77 18.06 4.79 -7.83
N GLY A 78 18.01 4.97 -6.51
CA GLY A 78 19.02 5.76 -5.79
C GLY A 78 18.82 7.28 -5.83
N ARG A 79 17.73 7.77 -6.40
CA ARG A 79 17.48 9.21 -6.53
C ARG A 79 17.30 9.91 -5.17
N VAL A 80 16.65 9.28 -4.23
CA VAL A 80 16.42 9.80 -2.87
C VAL A 80 17.06 8.88 -1.85
N TYR A 81 16.77 7.59 -1.94
CA TYR A 81 17.26 6.57 -1.03
C TYR A 81 18.24 5.67 -1.77
N TYR A 82 19.41 5.48 -1.22
CA TYR A 82 20.40 4.54 -1.77
C TYR A 82 19.99 3.11 -1.42
N PRO A 83 19.58 2.30 -2.41
CA PRO A 83 19.18 0.92 -2.15
C PRO A 83 20.40 0.04 -1.90
N THR A 84 20.23 -0.96 -1.04
CA THR A 84 21.18 -2.06 -0.89
C THR A 84 21.26 -2.89 -2.18
N LEU A 85 20.11 -3.05 -2.84
CA LEU A 85 20.01 -3.71 -4.14
C LEU A 85 19.04 -2.94 -5.04
N ALA A 86 19.54 -2.46 -6.18
CA ALA A 86 18.76 -1.78 -7.21
C ALA A 86 18.54 -2.70 -8.40
N ILE A 87 17.29 -2.86 -8.85
CA ILE A 87 16.93 -3.71 -9.99
C ILE A 87 16.07 -2.92 -10.97
N ALA A 88 16.61 -2.67 -12.17
CA ALA A 88 15.87 -2.04 -13.25
C ALA A 88 15.00 -3.09 -13.96
N ALA A 89 13.74 -3.22 -13.55
CA ALA A 89 12.77 -4.18 -14.09
C ALA A 89 11.34 -3.69 -13.94
N LEU A 90 10.46 -4.17 -14.83
CA LEU A 90 9.02 -4.04 -14.66
C LEU A 90 8.55 -4.91 -13.48
N ALA A 91 7.64 -4.38 -12.65
CA ALA A 91 7.13 -5.09 -11.48
C ALA A 91 6.51 -6.47 -11.83
N PRO A 92 5.68 -6.62 -12.89
CA PRO A 92 5.15 -7.93 -13.26
C PRO A 92 6.23 -8.93 -13.68
N ALA A 93 7.25 -8.48 -14.42
CA ALA A 93 8.34 -9.36 -14.84
C ALA A 93 9.18 -9.84 -13.63
N PHE A 94 9.44 -8.96 -12.68
CA PHE A 94 10.13 -9.32 -11.44
C PHE A 94 9.28 -10.28 -10.58
N ALA A 95 7.98 -10.01 -10.41
CA ALA A 95 7.09 -10.88 -9.66
C ALA A 95 7.01 -12.28 -10.27
N LEU A 96 6.95 -12.38 -11.60
CA LEU A 96 6.99 -13.67 -12.29
C LEU A 96 8.31 -14.42 -12.03
N ALA A 97 9.46 -13.74 -12.15
CA ALA A 97 10.75 -14.35 -11.85
C ALA A 97 10.87 -14.76 -10.36
N LEU A 98 10.26 -13.99 -9.44
CA LEU A 98 10.24 -14.34 -8.03
C LEU A 98 9.38 -15.58 -7.74
N SER A 99 8.31 -15.81 -8.50
CA SER A 99 7.45 -16.99 -8.35
C SER A 99 8.15 -18.31 -8.70
N ASP A 100 9.24 -18.26 -9.47
CA ASP A 100 10.07 -19.42 -9.79
C ASP A 100 11.03 -19.81 -8.66
N ILE A 101 11.16 -18.96 -7.64
CA ILE A 101 12.02 -19.21 -6.48
C ILE A 101 11.24 -19.96 -5.41
N ALA A 102 11.78 -21.09 -4.97
CA ALA A 102 11.16 -21.87 -3.90
C ALA A 102 11.06 -21.05 -2.61
N ALA A 103 9.86 -20.95 -2.05
CA ALA A 103 9.66 -20.29 -0.77
C ALA A 103 10.40 -21.01 0.36
N PRO A 104 10.95 -20.27 1.35
CA PRO A 104 11.52 -20.89 2.54
C PRO A 104 10.47 -21.73 3.28
N THR A 105 10.87 -22.86 3.81
CA THR A 105 9.97 -23.75 4.59
C THR A 105 9.59 -23.15 5.95
N VAL A 106 10.40 -22.24 6.47
CA VAL A 106 10.15 -21.49 7.71
C VAL A 106 10.20 -20.02 7.42
N LEU A 107 9.12 -19.32 7.76
CA LEU A 107 8.99 -17.87 7.60
C LEU A 107 9.07 -17.22 8.99
N PRO A 108 10.23 -16.66 9.41
CA PRO A 108 10.38 -16.06 10.73
C PRO A 108 9.38 -14.90 10.99
N TRP A 109 8.95 -14.24 9.94
CA TRP A 109 8.01 -13.10 9.96
C TRP A 109 6.52 -13.50 9.89
N ALA A 110 6.17 -14.79 9.73
CA ALA A 110 4.78 -15.20 9.51
C ALA A 110 3.83 -14.73 10.64
N LYS A 111 4.29 -14.80 11.90
CA LYS A 111 3.51 -14.33 13.05
C LYS A 111 3.27 -12.81 12.99
N GLU A 112 4.27 -12.06 12.59
CA GLU A 112 4.16 -10.60 12.46
C GLU A 112 3.26 -10.21 11.28
N THR A 113 3.33 -10.92 10.16
CA THR A 113 2.40 -10.74 9.04
C THR A 113 0.96 -10.93 9.49
N GLY A 114 0.66 -12.01 10.21
CA GLY A 114 -0.69 -12.26 10.75
C GLY A 114 -1.15 -11.16 11.70
N ARG A 115 -0.28 -10.72 12.62
CA ARG A 115 -0.59 -9.61 13.54
C ARG A 115 -0.91 -8.32 12.78
N LEU A 116 -0.12 -7.97 11.77
CA LEU A 116 -0.33 -6.75 10.98
C LEU A 116 -1.59 -6.84 10.11
N HIS A 117 -1.94 -8.02 9.61
CA HIS A 117 -3.22 -8.22 8.92
C HIS A 117 -4.42 -8.03 9.86
N GLU A 118 -4.37 -8.57 11.08
CA GLU A 118 -5.40 -8.33 12.09
C GLU A 118 -5.51 -6.84 12.46
N GLU A 119 -4.39 -6.12 12.55
CA GLU A 119 -4.38 -4.67 12.77
C GLU A 119 -5.00 -3.92 11.59
N TYR A 120 -4.73 -4.34 10.35
CA TYR A 120 -5.38 -3.80 9.16
C TYR A 120 -6.90 -3.99 9.24
N LEU A 121 -7.38 -5.18 9.57
CA LEU A 121 -8.81 -5.45 9.69
C LEU A 121 -9.47 -4.58 10.75
N ARG A 122 -8.84 -4.42 11.92
CA ARG A 122 -9.33 -3.49 12.97
C ARG A 122 -9.33 -2.03 12.51
N TRP A 123 -8.26 -1.59 11.87
CA TRP A 123 -8.12 -0.23 11.37
C TRP A 123 -9.14 0.12 10.30
N SER A 124 -9.48 -0.84 9.42
CA SER A 124 -10.42 -0.69 8.31
C SER A 124 -11.88 -1.02 8.70
N THR A 125 -12.17 -1.25 9.97
CA THR A 125 -13.54 -1.41 10.48
C THR A 125 -14.06 -0.06 10.94
N PRO A 126 -15.26 0.41 10.47
CA PRO A 126 -15.90 1.60 10.98
C PRO A 126 -16.12 1.52 12.49
N GLY A 127 -15.88 2.62 13.19
CA GLY A 127 -16.21 2.77 14.61
C GLY A 127 -17.62 3.33 14.80
N ASP A 128 -17.92 3.77 16.04
CA ASP A 128 -19.18 4.43 16.34
C ASP A 128 -19.29 5.76 15.59
N ALA A 129 -20.41 5.97 14.90
CA ALA A 129 -20.67 7.20 14.17
C ALA A 129 -20.83 8.38 15.14
N SER A 130 -20.23 9.50 14.80
CA SER A 130 -20.33 10.74 15.59
C SER A 130 -21.44 11.70 15.11
N GLY A 131 -22.23 11.30 14.09
CA GLY A 131 -23.28 12.12 13.46
C GLY A 131 -24.29 11.30 12.70
N GLU A 132 -25.22 11.98 12.01
CA GLU A 132 -26.27 11.33 11.22
C GLU A 132 -25.75 10.57 10.00
N ILE A 133 -24.62 11.02 9.44
CA ILE A 133 -23.94 10.37 8.30
C ILE A 133 -22.51 10.09 8.72
N ASP A 134 -22.13 8.82 8.65
CA ASP A 134 -20.77 8.37 8.86
C ASP A 134 -20.15 7.91 7.53
N LEU A 135 -19.18 8.65 7.02
CA LEU A 135 -18.54 8.34 5.76
C LEU A 135 -17.77 7.01 5.79
N ALA A 136 -17.27 6.60 6.96
CA ALA A 136 -16.61 5.29 7.10
C ALA A 136 -17.60 4.14 6.85
N SER A 137 -18.79 4.22 7.46
CA SER A 137 -19.86 3.24 7.24
C SER A 137 -20.37 3.26 5.80
N VAL A 138 -20.54 4.45 5.19
CA VAL A 138 -20.95 4.57 3.77
C VAL A 138 -19.96 3.89 2.84
N VAL A 139 -18.66 4.11 3.02
CA VAL A 139 -17.63 3.50 2.17
C VAL A 139 -17.53 1.99 2.41
N SER A 140 -17.68 1.54 3.65
CA SER A 140 -17.71 0.10 3.97
C SER A 140 -18.90 -0.59 3.33
N GLU A 141 -20.10 -0.01 3.44
CA GLU A 141 -21.32 -0.53 2.81
C GLU A 141 -21.19 -0.55 1.28
N LEU A 142 -20.61 0.51 0.70
CA LEU A 142 -20.32 0.52 -0.74
C LEU A 142 -19.41 -0.64 -1.12
N SER A 143 -18.35 -0.87 -0.35
CA SER A 143 -17.41 -1.98 -0.57
C SER A 143 -18.07 -3.36 -0.51
N ASP A 144 -19.07 -3.52 0.35
CA ASP A 144 -19.79 -4.78 0.51
C ASP A 144 -20.92 -4.97 -0.53
N THR A 145 -21.30 -3.90 -1.25
CA THR A 145 -22.43 -3.88 -2.17
C THR A 145 -22.02 -4.02 -3.64
N VAL A 146 -20.87 -3.43 -4.02
CA VAL A 146 -20.41 -3.48 -5.41
C VAL A 146 -19.77 -4.82 -5.75
N ASP A 147 -19.76 -5.17 -7.03
CA ASP A 147 -19.12 -6.37 -7.53
C ASP A 147 -17.59 -6.32 -7.29
N ASP A 148 -16.96 -7.49 -7.13
CA ASP A 148 -15.51 -7.59 -6.85
C ASP A 148 -14.63 -6.99 -7.95
N ASP A 149 -15.12 -6.91 -9.20
CA ASP A 149 -14.43 -6.31 -10.35
C ASP A 149 -14.78 -4.83 -10.56
N ALA A 150 -15.42 -4.18 -9.59
CA ALA A 150 -15.79 -2.77 -9.69
C ALA A 150 -14.58 -1.85 -9.92
N ILE A 151 -14.79 -0.82 -10.73
CA ILE A 151 -13.80 0.24 -10.99
C ILE A 151 -14.14 1.45 -10.11
N ILE A 152 -13.28 1.74 -9.14
CA ILE A 152 -13.46 2.86 -8.22
C ILE A 152 -12.60 4.05 -8.65
N CYS A 153 -13.26 5.13 -9.03
CA CYS A 153 -12.61 6.39 -9.41
C CYS A 153 -12.58 7.35 -8.21
N ASN A 154 -11.40 7.89 -7.87
CA ASN A 154 -11.29 8.86 -6.79
C ASN A 154 -10.39 10.05 -7.15
N GLY A 155 -10.72 11.21 -6.61
CA GLY A 155 -9.90 12.42 -6.70
C GLY A 155 -8.78 12.46 -5.66
N ALA A 156 -8.23 13.66 -5.43
CA ALA A 156 -7.11 13.89 -4.51
C ALA A 156 -7.53 14.58 -3.20
N GLY A 157 -8.82 14.63 -2.89
CA GLY A 157 -9.33 15.25 -1.66
C GLY A 157 -9.16 14.35 -0.42
N ASN A 158 -9.45 14.89 0.75
CA ASN A 158 -9.41 14.15 2.02
C ASN A 158 -10.33 12.92 2.04
N ASN A 159 -11.40 12.92 1.22
CA ASN A 159 -12.29 11.78 1.02
C ASN A 159 -11.54 10.51 0.57
N THR A 160 -10.42 10.64 -0.11
CA THR A 160 -9.57 9.53 -0.53
C THR A 160 -9.07 8.70 0.66
N CYS A 161 -8.82 9.34 1.83
CA CYS A 161 -8.40 8.62 3.02
C CYS A 161 -9.48 7.66 3.53
N TRP A 162 -10.77 8.03 3.40
CA TRP A 162 -11.89 7.13 3.74
C TRP A 162 -11.95 5.97 2.76
N LEU A 163 -11.83 6.23 1.47
CA LEU A 163 -11.79 5.19 0.46
C LEU A 163 -10.67 4.19 0.76
N HIS A 164 -9.43 4.66 0.92
CA HIS A 164 -8.28 3.79 1.14
C HIS A 164 -8.38 3.00 2.45
N ARG A 165 -9.01 3.55 3.48
CA ARG A 165 -9.14 2.88 4.76
C ARG A 165 -10.29 1.88 4.81
N PHE A 166 -11.44 2.17 4.21
CA PHE A 166 -12.68 1.42 4.44
C PHE A 166 -13.18 0.67 3.21
N PHE A 167 -12.67 0.94 2.00
CA PHE A 167 -12.98 0.15 0.81
C PHE A 167 -11.97 -0.99 0.66
N ARG A 168 -12.47 -2.19 0.38
CA ARG A 168 -11.66 -3.41 0.22
C ARG A 168 -11.62 -3.82 -1.24
N PHE A 169 -10.50 -3.55 -1.91
CA PHE A 169 -10.29 -4.03 -3.27
C PHE A 169 -10.12 -5.55 -3.27
N ARG A 170 -10.80 -6.21 -4.19
CA ARG A 170 -10.75 -7.65 -4.44
C ARG A 170 -9.96 -7.95 -5.69
N ASP A 171 -9.67 -9.24 -5.91
CA ASP A 171 -9.05 -9.67 -7.17
C ASP A 171 -10.00 -9.36 -8.35
N GLY A 172 -9.53 -8.58 -9.30
CA GLY A 172 -10.32 -8.06 -10.41
C GLY A 172 -10.75 -6.60 -10.29
N GLY A 173 -10.92 -6.06 -9.08
CA GLY A 173 -11.22 -4.65 -8.84
C GLY A 173 -10.11 -3.71 -9.36
N ARG A 174 -10.48 -2.47 -9.65
CA ARG A 174 -9.53 -1.46 -10.14
C ARG A 174 -9.73 -0.12 -9.47
N GLN A 175 -8.61 0.54 -9.17
CA GLN A 175 -8.60 1.92 -8.72
C GLN A 175 -8.15 2.85 -9.85
N LEU A 176 -8.93 3.89 -10.16
CA LEU A 176 -8.51 5.01 -10.98
C LEU A 176 -8.30 6.23 -10.10
N ALA A 177 -7.07 6.51 -9.75
CA ALA A 177 -6.68 7.61 -8.89
C ALA A 177 -5.81 8.63 -9.63
N SER A 178 -5.88 9.88 -9.21
CA SER A 178 -5.05 10.96 -9.74
C SER A 178 -3.56 10.70 -9.48
N THR A 179 -2.78 10.54 -10.55
CA THR A 179 -1.33 10.32 -10.45
C THR A 179 -0.54 11.54 -10.01
N SER A 180 -1.07 12.73 -10.26
CA SER A 180 -0.43 14.03 -9.96
C SER A 180 -1.05 14.76 -8.76
N GLY A 181 -2.05 14.19 -8.09
CA GLY A 181 -2.83 14.89 -7.07
C GLY A 181 -3.81 15.91 -7.65
N SER A 182 -4.18 15.79 -8.92
CA SER A 182 -5.13 16.71 -9.57
C SER A 182 -6.52 16.58 -8.95
N MET A 183 -7.16 17.74 -8.70
CA MET A 183 -8.53 17.81 -8.19
C MET A 183 -9.52 17.45 -9.31
N GLY A 184 -10.65 16.84 -8.94
CA GLY A 184 -11.74 16.53 -9.88
C GLY A 184 -11.51 15.32 -10.78
N TYR A 185 -10.50 14.51 -10.52
CA TYR A 185 -10.21 13.31 -11.32
C TYR A 185 -11.25 12.20 -11.14
N GLY A 186 -11.95 12.17 -10.01
CA GLY A 186 -12.93 11.14 -9.66
C GLY A 186 -14.38 11.48 -10.07
N ILE A 187 -14.60 12.44 -10.98
CA ILE A 187 -15.92 12.82 -11.51
C ILE A 187 -16.07 12.41 -12.97
#